data_8301acba77430c7a4c327470ecd0e94a
#
_entry.id   8301acba77430c7a4c327470ecd0e94a
#
_cell.length_a   1.000
_cell.length_b   1.000
_cell.length_c   1.000
_cell.angle_alpha   90.00
_cell.angle_beta   90.00
_cell.angle_gamma   90.00
#
_symmetry.space_group_name_H-M   'P 1'
#
loop_
_entity.id
_entity.type
_entity.pdbx_description
1 polymer ?
#
loop_
_entity_poly.entity_id
_entity_poly.type
_entity_poly.pdbx_seq_one_letter_code
_entity_poly.pdbx_strand_id
1 'polypeptide(L)'
;MSFGTLALIGVCGFAGPLLSAAGRGAAPVVVGELLAGIVLGKTGFDAIDLGNPTLSFLAEIGFAMLMFAVGMSVPLREQGMRDSLGTGTKTALLVAALAVGAGLLVSRIDDVGHAGVYAVLVASGSAAVVLPVLQERHLAGPAELAVMAQVTVADIGATVAVPLVLAPGRAGRVMVGSAIVAGCAVGVLVIARHLRGRADVQKLRHLGKSRGWAVDLRLALIVLFGLAWLTERSGASLLIAGFGAGLMVASIGGPKRLSNEVLGIAGGFFIPLFFVVLGARLDLSGLFSDPALIALAGALAALNVVAHGVAARIVHLPRAAGLVASAQLGVPAAMVALGVSEHVLTPPQAAAIIVAALLSIVVCSVGAVGLARESRQS
;
A
#
# COMPACT_ATOMS: atom_id res chain seq x y z
N MET A 1 -6.46 22.78 -14.62
CA MET A 1 -6.14 22.73 -13.17
C MET A 1 -5.77 24.12 -12.68
N SER A 2 -6.19 24.52 -11.46
CA SER A 2 -5.90 25.84 -10.88
C SER A 2 -5.20 25.70 -9.53
N PHE A 3 -4.53 26.76 -9.08
CA PHE A 3 -3.98 26.80 -7.71
C PHE A 3 -5.08 26.69 -6.64
N GLY A 4 -6.30 27.19 -6.95
CA GLY A 4 -7.46 27.02 -6.07
C GLY A 4 -7.85 25.55 -5.88
N THR A 5 -7.83 24.73 -6.93
CA THR A 5 -8.07 23.28 -6.85
C THR A 5 -6.99 22.58 -5.98
N LEU A 6 -5.70 22.97 -6.14
CA LEU A 6 -4.62 22.41 -5.32
C LEU A 6 -4.76 22.80 -3.84
N ALA A 7 -5.12 24.08 -3.59
CA ALA A 7 -5.36 24.54 -2.22
C ALA A 7 -6.54 23.81 -1.58
N LEU A 8 -7.65 23.61 -2.34
CA LEU A 8 -8.80 22.85 -1.88
C LEU A 8 -8.41 21.42 -1.51
N ILE A 9 -7.66 20.71 -2.37
CA ILE A 9 -7.17 19.36 -2.11
C ILE A 9 -6.25 19.36 -0.88
N GLY A 10 -5.37 20.35 -0.74
CA GLY A 10 -4.51 20.50 0.43
C GLY A 10 -5.33 20.67 1.72
N VAL A 11 -6.37 21.51 1.72
CA VAL A 11 -7.29 21.67 2.85
C VAL A 11 -7.98 20.33 3.18
N CYS A 12 -8.44 19.62 2.16
CA CYS A 12 -9.09 18.31 2.34
C CYS A 12 -8.13 17.25 2.87
N GLY A 13 -6.83 17.33 2.54
CA GLY A 13 -5.80 16.49 3.13
C GLY A 13 -5.70 16.63 4.66
N PHE A 14 -6.08 17.77 5.22
CA PHE A 14 -6.18 17.95 6.68
C PHE A 14 -7.29 17.13 7.34
N ALA A 15 -8.30 16.68 6.60
CA ALA A 15 -9.34 15.81 7.15
C ALA A 15 -8.76 14.50 7.72
N GLY A 16 -7.66 14.00 7.16
CA GLY A 16 -6.96 12.83 7.66
C GLY A 16 -6.42 13.02 9.07
N PRO A 17 -5.47 13.95 9.30
CA PRO A 17 -4.95 14.26 10.63
C PRO A 17 -6.03 14.65 11.64
N LEU A 18 -7.05 15.42 11.24
CA LEU A 18 -8.15 15.83 12.11
C LEU A 18 -8.98 14.63 12.57
N LEU A 19 -9.34 13.71 11.66
CA LEU A 19 -10.07 12.50 12.00
C LEU A 19 -9.26 11.59 12.92
N SER A 20 -7.98 11.42 12.62
CA SER A 20 -7.05 10.62 13.43
C SER A 20 -6.92 11.20 14.85
N ALA A 21 -6.75 12.52 14.97
CA ALA A 21 -6.68 13.21 16.26
C ALA A 21 -7.98 13.07 17.07
N ALA A 22 -9.15 13.26 16.43
CA ALA A 22 -10.45 13.09 17.06
C ALA A 22 -10.68 11.64 17.54
N GLY A 23 -10.23 10.66 16.76
CA GLY A 23 -10.27 9.23 17.08
C GLY A 23 -9.15 8.76 18.02
N ARG A 24 -8.35 9.66 18.60
CA ARG A 24 -7.19 9.34 19.46
C ARG A 24 -6.22 8.36 18.80
N GLY A 25 -5.97 8.53 17.51
CA GLY A 25 -5.10 7.67 16.71
C GLY A 25 -5.73 6.33 16.27
N ALA A 26 -6.99 6.07 16.59
CA ALA A 26 -7.68 4.83 16.20
C ALA A 26 -7.99 4.79 14.68
N ALA A 27 -8.19 5.95 14.04
CA ALA A 27 -8.44 6.05 12.61
C ALA A 27 -7.14 6.46 11.88
N PRO A 28 -6.67 5.68 10.89
CA PRO A 28 -5.56 6.09 10.04
C PRO A 28 -5.87 7.38 9.27
N VAL A 29 -4.85 8.22 9.09
CA VAL A 29 -4.95 9.51 8.39
C VAL A 29 -5.60 9.38 7.01
N VAL A 30 -5.25 8.35 6.28
CA VAL A 30 -5.78 8.03 4.94
C VAL A 30 -7.30 7.92 4.88
N VAL A 31 -7.94 7.47 5.96
CA VAL A 31 -9.42 7.35 6.02
C VAL A 31 -10.07 8.73 5.86
N GLY A 32 -9.57 9.73 6.57
CA GLY A 32 -10.09 11.09 6.47
C GLY A 32 -9.83 11.73 5.10
N GLU A 33 -8.68 11.44 4.49
CA GLU A 33 -8.34 11.91 3.14
C GLU A 33 -9.26 11.30 2.07
N LEU A 34 -9.53 9.99 2.15
CA LEU A 34 -10.49 9.31 1.27
C LEU A 34 -11.92 9.86 1.45
N LEU A 35 -12.37 10.03 2.70
CA LEU A 35 -13.70 10.58 2.99
C LEU A 35 -13.85 12.01 2.45
N ALA A 36 -12.83 12.85 2.63
CA ALA A 36 -12.81 14.20 2.05
C ALA A 36 -12.89 14.15 0.52
N GLY A 37 -12.19 13.20 -0.11
CA GLY A 37 -12.27 12.96 -1.54
C GLY A 37 -13.67 12.55 -2.00
N ILE A 38 -14.32 11.64 -1.29
CA ILE A 38 -15.71 11.20 -1.57
C ILE A 38 -16.66 12.40 -1.50
N VAL A 39 -16.51 13.26 -0.48
CA VAL A 39 -17.34 14.46 -0.32
C VAL A 39 -17.13 15.47 -1.47
N LEU A 40 -15.89 15.62 -1.95
CA LEU A 40 -15.56 16.51 -3.04
C LEU A 40 -15.83 15.92 -4.43
N GLY A 41 -15.96 14.61 -4.54
CA GLY A 41 -16.17 13.90 -5.80
C GLY A 41 -17.63 13.80 -6.22
N LYS A 42 -17.88 12.88 -7.17
CA LYS A 42 -19.20 12.66 -7.78
C LYS A 42 -20.29 12.28 -6.77
N THR A 43 -19.93 11.64 -5.69
CA THR A 43 -20.88 11.25 -4.64
C THR A 43 -21.33 12.45 -3.80
N GLY A 44 -20.53 13.50 -3.71
CA GLY A 44 -20.80 14.71 -2.93
C GLY A 44 -21.02 15.94 -3.78
N PHE A 45 -20.09 16.89 -3.72
CA PHE A 45 -20.24 18.22 -4.33
C PHE A 45 -19.81 18.32 -5.80
N ASP A 46 -19.22 17.28 -6.38
CA ASP A 46 -18.60 17.26 -7.73
C ASP A 46 -17.67 18.46 -7.99
N ALA A 47 -16.89 18.83 -6.97
CA ALA A 47 -16.04 20.02 -6.95
C ALA A 47 -14.67 19.80 -7.63
N ILE A 48 -14.33 18.55 -7.98
CA ILE A 48 -13.04 18.19 -8.58
C ILE A 48 -13.24 17.68 -10.00
N ASP A 49 -12.64 18.37 -10.97
CA ASP A 49 -12.59 17.91 -12.36
C ASP A 49 -11.61 16.73 -12.49
N LEU A 50 -12.16 15.51 -12.40
CA LEU A 50 -11.41 14.25 -12.52
C LEU A 50 -10.92 13.98 -13.96
N GLY A 51 -11.41 14.69 -14.95
CA GLY A 51 -10.97 14.62 -16.35
C GLY A 51 -9.69 15.41 -16.63
N ASN A 52 -9.22 16.20 -15.66
CA ASN A 52 -8.04 17.05 -15.86
C ASN A 52 -6.74 16.22 -15.88
N PRO A 53 -5.96 16.21 -16.99
CA PRO A 53 -4.78 15.36 -17.12
C PRO A 53 -3.65 15.72 -16.14
N THR A 54 -3.53 17.00 -15.78
CA THR A 54 -2.53 17.45 -14.79
C THR A 54 -2.85 16.91 -13.41
N LEU A 55 -4.13 16.89 -13.01
CA LEU A 55 -4.55 16.32 -11.74
C LEU A 55 -4.29 14.82 -11.69
N SER A 56 -4.63 14.11 -12.77
CA SER A 56 -4.36 12.68 -12.89
C SER A 56 -2.87 12.37 -12.78
N PHE A 57 -2.01 13.13 -13.47
CA PHE A 57 -0.57 12.96 -13.39
C PHE A 57 -0.01 13.24 -11.99
N LEU A 58 -0.49 14.26 -11.29
CA LEU A 58 -0.10 14.52 -9.90
C LEU A 58 -0.57 13.40 -8.95
N ALA A 59 -1.74 12.82 -9.18
CA ALA A 59 -2.21 11.67 -8.44
C ALA A 59 -1.36 10.41 -8.70
N GLU A 60 -0.89 10.22 -9.93
CA GLU A 60 0.07 9.15 -10.26
C GLU A 60 1.42 9.33 -9.55
N ILE A 61 1.93 10.57 -9.48
CA ILE A 61 3.12 10.87 -8.65
C ILE A 61 2.83 10.53 -7.19
N GLY A 62 1.65 10.91 -6.67
CA GLY A 62 1.22 10.58 -5.30
C GLY A 62 1.17 9.07 -5.06
N PHE A 63 0.65 8.31 -6.01
CA PHE A 63 0.65 6.85 -5.96
C PHE A 63 2.05 6.25 -5.99
N ALA A 64 2.93 6.73 -6.88
CA ALA A 64 4.32 6.28 -6.92
C ALA A 64 5.05 6.57 -5.61
N MET A 65 4.84 7.75 -5.02
CA MET A 65 5.41 8.12 -3.72
C MET A 65 4.82 7.33 -2.55
N LEU A 66 3.52 7.00 -2.59
CA LEU A 66 2.90 6.09 -1.63
C LEU A 66 3.57 4.72 -1.69
N MET A 67 3.69 4.13 -2.88
CA MET A 67 4.32 2.83 -3.05
C MET A 67 5.80 2.86 -2.67
N PHE A 68 6.49 3.97 -2.93
CA PHE A 68 7.86 4.19 -2.48
C PHE A 68 7.96 4.22 -0.94
N ALA A 69 7.05 4.91 -0.27
CA ALA A 69 6.98 4.94 1.19
C ALA A 69 6.69 3.55 1.78
N VAL A 70 5.75 2.80 1.18
CA VAL A 70 5.44 1.41 1.54
C VAL A 70 6.68 0.52 1.38
N GLY A 71 7.39 0.60 0.24
CA GLY A 71 8.63 -0.15 0.03
C GLY A 71 9.74 0.21 1.03
N MET A 72 9.85 1.48 1.42
CA MET A 72 10.83 1.92 2.44
C MET A 72 10.49 1.43 3.85
N SER A 73 9.22 1.20 4.16
CA SER A 73 8.78 0.76 5.49
C SER A 73 9.05 -0.72 5.76
N VAL A 74 9.48 -1.48 4.75
CA VAL A 74 9.81 -2.90 4.89
C VAL A 74 11.03 -3.07 5.81
N PRO A 75 10.91 -3.78 6.95
CA PRO A 75 11.94 -3.83 7.98
C PRO A 75 13.01 -4.90 7.68
N LEU A 76 13.67 -4.82 6.52
CA LEU A 76 14.65 -5.80 6.05
C LEU A 76 15.87 -6.00 6.96
N ARG A 77 16.10 -5.09 7.91
CA ARG A 77 17.30 -5.05 8.76
C ARG A 77 17.02 -5.23 10.25
N GLU A 78 15.77 -5.46 10.63
CA GLU A 78 15.45 -5.71 12.03
C GLU A 78 16.04 -7.04 12.51
N GLN A 79 16.58 -7.04 13.73
CA GLN A 79 17.06 -8.26 14.38
C GLN A 79 15.89 -9.21 14.61
N GLY A 80 16.07 -10.50 14.28
CA GLY A 80 15.00 -11.50 14.37
C GLY A 80 14.09 -11.58 13.13
N MET A 81 14.12 -10.61 12.20
CA MET A 81 13.33 -10.68 10.97
C MET A 81 13.67 -11.91 10.14
N ARG A 82 14.95 -12.29 10.07
CA ARG A 82 15.39 -13.48 9.30
C ARG A 82 14.82 -14.77 9.87
N ASP A 83 14.76 -14.89 11.20
CA ASP A 83 14.22 -16.06 11.87
C ASP A 83 12.70 -16.15 11.71
N SER A 84 12.03 -14.99 11.71
CA SER A 84 10.59 -14.88 11.53
C SER A 84 10.15 -15.00 10.06
N LEU A 85 11.06 -14.81 9.08
CA LEU A 85 10.75 -14.94 7.66
C LEU A 85 10.18 -16.31 7.30
N GLY A 86 10.69 -17.38 7.89
CA GLY A 86 10.20 -18.74 7.65
C GLY A 86 8.72 -18.88 8.03
N THR A 87 8.36 -18.46 9.23
CA THR A 87 6.97 -18.49 9.72
C THR A 87 6.08 -17.52 8.94
N GLY A 88 6.55 -16.28 8.73
CA GLY A 88 5.82 -15.28 7.97
C GLY A 88 5.55 -15.70 6.52
N THR A 89 6.53 -16.28 5.83
CA THR A 89 6.35 -16.79 4.46
C THR A 89 5.38 -17.96 4.42
N LYS A 90 5.49 -18.93 5.35
CA LYS A 90 4.51 -20.03 5.44
C LYS A 90 3.09 -19.49 5.63
N THR A 91 2.91 -18.54 6.53
CA THR A 91 1.61 -17.94 6.80
C THR A 91 1.09 -17.19 5.57
N ALA A 92 1.92 -16.39 4.88
CA ALA A 92 1.55 -15.70 3.66
C ALA A 92 1.13 -16.67 2.54
N LEU A 93 1.85 -17.77 2.35
CA LEU A 93 1.50 -18.80 1.36
C LEU A 93 0.19 -19.52 1.70
N LEU A 94 -0.06 -19.80 2.99
CA LEU A 94 -1.33 -20.37 3.44
C LEU A 94 -2.49 -19.41 3.19
N VAL A 95 -2.30 -18.11 3.51
CA VAL A 95 -3.31 -17.08 3.19
C VAL A 95 -3.56 -17.02 1.69
N ALA A 96 -2.50 -17.01 0.87
CA ALA A 96 -2.62 -16.99 -0.59
C ALA A 96 -3.40 -18.22 -1.12
N ALA A 97 -3.16 -19.40 -0.58
CA ALA A 97 -3.89 -20.62 -0.94
C ALA A 97 -5.39 -20.52 -0.57
N LEU A 98 -5.70 -20.04 0.65
CA LEU A 98 -7.08 -19.80 1.10
C LEU A 98 -7.77 -18.70 0.27
N ALA A 99 -7.01 -17.68 -0.10
CA ALA A 99 -7.49 -16.56 -0.89
C ALA A 99 -7.94 -16.95 -2.30
N VAL A 100 -7.36 -17.99 -2.90
CA VAL A 100 -7.85 -18.53 -4.19
C VAL A 100 -9.27 -19.03 -4.03
N GLY A 101 -9.56 -19.83 -3.01
CA GLY A 101 -10.91 -20.30 -2.72
C GLY A 101 -11.87 -19.17 -2.37
N ALA A 102 -11.41 -18.19 -1.59
CA ALA A 102 -12.18 -16.99 -1.26
C ALA A 102 -12.50 -16.16 -2.51
N GLY A 103 -11.54 -15.94 -3.40
CA GLY A 103 -11.72 -15.22 -4.66
C GLY A 103 -12.75 -15.90 -5.58
N LEU A 104 -12.71 -17.22 -5.69
CA LEU A 104 -13.70 -18.01 -6.43
C LEU A 104 -15.10 -17.91 -5.81
N LEU A 105 -15.20 -17.86 -4.47
CA LEU A 105 -16.48 -17.70 -3.79
C LEU A 105 -17.05 -16.30 -4.00
N VAL A 106 -16.23 -15.27 -3.82
CA VAL A 106 -16.65 -13.86 -3.98
C VAL A 106 -17.04 -13.56 -5.42
N SER A 107 -16.35 -14.13 -6.40
CA SER A 107 -16.68 -13.92 -7.82
C SER A 107 -18.06 -14.44 -8.23
N ARG A 108 -18.73 -15.20 -7.36
CA ARG A 108 -20.13 -15.62 -7.57
C ARG A 108 -21.16 -14.62 -7.05
N ILE A 109 -20.73 -13.67 -6.20
CA ILE A 109 -21.59 -12.58 -5.73
C ILE A 109 -21.63 -11.48 -6.80
N ASP A 110 -20.50 -11.28 -7.47
CA ASP A 110 -20.33 -10.32 -8.54
C ASP A 110 -20.21 -11.08 -9.87
N ASP A 111 -21.26 -11.11 -10.66
CA ASP A 111 -21.37 -11.86 -11.92
C ASP A 111 -20.27 -11.53 -12.99
N VAL A 112 -19.30 -10.71 -12.64
CA VAL A 112 -18.26 -10.19 -13.54
C VAL A 112 -17.00 -11.06 -13.62
N GLY A 113 -16.87 -12.10 -12.78
CA GLY A 113 -15.82 -13.13 -12.93
C GLY A 113 -14.40 -12.73 -12.50
N HIS A 114 -14.23 -11.73 -11.63
CA HIS A 114 -12.92 -11.23 -11.18
C HIS A 114 -12.27 -12.05 -10.05
N ALA A 115 -12.38 -13.38 -10.08
CA ALA A 115 -11.86 -14.25 -9.01
C ALA A 115 -10.39 -13.97 -8.65
N GLY A 116 -9.54 -13.72 -9.66
CA GLY A 116 -8.13 -13.39 -9.44
C GLY A 116 -7.93 -12.05 -8.70
N VAL A 117 -8.72 -11.04 -9.02
CA VAL A 117 -8.70 -9.74 -8.35
C VAL A 117 -9.05 -9.91 -6.88
N TYR A 118 -10.13 -10.60 -6.57
CA TYR A 118 -10.57 -10.84 -5.20
C TYR A 118 -9.61 -11.75 -4.42
N ALA A 119 -9.01 -12.75 -5.08
CA ALA A 119 -7.98 -13.57 -4.47
C ALA A 119 -6.76 -12.74 -4.06
N VAL A 120 -6.26 -11.85 -4.93
CA VAL A 120 -5.12 -10.97 -4.61
C VAL A 120 -5.48 -10.01 -3.48
N LEU A 121 -6.70 -9.45 -3.46
CA LEU A 121 -7.17 -8.62 -2.37
C LEU A 121 -7.16 -9.38 -1.05
N VAL A 122 -7.78 -10.55 -0.98
CA VAL A 122 -7.81 -11.37 0.25
C VAL A 122 -6.41 -11.83 0.68
N ALA A 123 -5.51 -12.09 -0.26
CA ALA A 123 -4.14 -12.51 0.04
C ALA A 123 -3.22 -11.37 0.49
N SER A 124 -3.61 -10.12 0.25
CA SER A 124 -2.75 -8.97 0.53
C SER A 124 -2.68 -8.65 2.03
N GLY A 125 -1.59 -8.02 2.43
CA GLY A 125 -1.41 -7.38 3.72
C GLY A 125 -0.98 -5.93 3.53
N SER A 126 -0.70 -5.21 4.61
CA SER A 126 -0.14 -3.85 4.52
C SER A 126 0.85 -3.57 5.65
N ALA A 127 2.14 -3.64 5.30
CA ALA A 127 3.21 -3.27 6.24
C ALA A 127 3.10 -1.79 6.67
N ALA A 128 2.62 -0.92 5.78
CA ALA A 128 2.41 0.50 6.05
C ALA A 128 1.34 0.77 7.13
N VAL A 129 0.38 -0.13 7.31
CA VAL A 129 -0.64 -0.04 8.37
C VAL A 129 -0.19 -0.78 9.62
N VAL A 130 0.33 -2.00 9.45
CA VAL A 130 0.67 -2.89 10.58
C VAL A 130 1.82 -2.34 11.41
N LEU A 131 2.88 -1.83 10.77
CA LEU A 131 4.07 -1.34 11.47
C LEU A 131 3.76 -0.18 12.44
N PRO A 132 3.08 0.91 12.04
CA PRO A 132 2.70 1.96 12.96
C PRO A 132 1.83 1.46 14.12
N VAL A 133 0.85 0.59 13.84
CA VAL A 133 -0.05 0.04 14.86
C VAL A 133 0.71 -0.78 15.91
N LEU A 134 1.70 -1.58 15.50
CA LEU A 134 2.55 -2.32 16.44
C LEU A 134 3.47 -1.39 17.24
N GLN A 135 4.05 -0.37 16.59
CA GLN A 135 4.94 0.60 17.23
C GLN A 135 4.22 1.48 18.26
N GLU A 136 3.03 1.97 17.95
CA GLU A 136 2.21 2.76 18.90
C GLU A 136 1.88 1.99 20.17
N ARG A 137 1.81 0.67 20.08
CA ARG A 137 1.52 -0.20 21.24
C ARG A 137 2.75 -0.85 21.85
N HIS A 138 3.96 -0.46 21.39
CA HIS A 138 5.25 -1.01 21.86
C HIS A 138 5.33 -2.54 21.77
N LEU A 139 4.74 -3.12 20.73
CA LEU A 139 4.72 -4.55 20.46
C LEU A 139 5.92 -4.94 19.58
N ALA A 140 6.81 -5.78 20.11
CA ALA A 140 8.08 -6.16 19.46
C ALA A 140 8.53 -7.59 19.81
N GLY A 141 7.61 -8.53 19.85
CA GLY A 141 7.89 -9.95 20.14
C GLY A 141 8.05 -10.83 18.89
N PRO A 142 8.29 -12.13 19.07
CA PRO A 142 8.41 -13.08 17.95
C PRO A 142 7.13 -13.18 17.08
N ALA A 143 5.95 -13.07 17.70
CA ALA A 143 4.68 -13.10 16.98
C ALA A 143 4.50 -11.86 16.10
N GLU A 144 4.87 -10.70 16.60
CA GLU A 144 4.82 -9.43 15.88
C GLU A 144 5.79 -9.42 14.69
N LEU A 145 7.00 -9.95 14.89
CA LEU A 145 7.97 -10.11 13.79
C LEU A 145 7.46 -11.09 12.73
N ALA A 146 6.78 -12.17 13.13
CA ALA A 146 6.16 -13.10 12.18
C ALA A 146 5.02 -12.43 11.38
N VAL A 147 4.19 -11.61 12.03
CA VAL A 147 3.16 -10.79 11.35
C VAL A 147 3.80 -9.83 10.37
N MET A 148 4.85 -9.10 10.77
CA MET A 148 5.57 -8.18 9.88
C MET A 148 6.19 -8.90 8.68
N ALA A 149 6.79 -10.07 8.90
CA ALA A 149 7.32 -10.90 7.82
C ALA A 149 6.21 -11.38 6.86
N GLN A 150 5.06 -11.81 7.42
CA GLN A 150 3.90 -12.23 6.64
C GLN A 150 3.37 -11.11 5.75
N VAL A 151 3.07 -9.94 6.31
CA VAL A 151 2.52 -8.82 5.54
C VAL A 151 3.52 -8.29 4.51
N THR A 152 4.82 -8.32 4.83
CA THR A 152 5.87 -7.95 3.88
C THR A 152 5.92 -8.88 2.66
N VAL A 153 5.86 -10.20 2.89
CA VAL A 153 5.84 -11.18 1.79
C VAL A 153 4.55 -11.04 0.97
N ALA A 154 3.42 -10.82 1.65
CA ALA A 154 2.13 -10.59 1.01
C ALA A 154 2.14 -9.31 0.15
N ASP A 155 2.68 -8.19 0.66
CA ASP A 155 2.81 -6.94 -0.10
C ASP A 155 3.66 -7.11 -1.37
N ILE A 156 4.81 -7.82 -1.27
CA ILE A 156 5.67 -8.11 -2.42
C ILE A 156 4.91 -8.97 -3.44
N GLY A 157 4.27 -10.04 -2.98
CA GLY A 157 3.51 -10.94 -3.85
C GLY A 157 2.35 -10.24 -4.55
N ALA A 158 1.56 -9.47 -3.79
CA ALA A 158 0.43 -8.72 -4.33
C ALA A 158 0.87 -7.62 -5.32
N THR A 159 1.99 -6.94 -5.05
CA THR A 159 2.57 -5.93 -5.96
C THR A 159 2.83 -6.50 -7.36
N VAL A 160 3.28 -7.76 -7.44
CA VAL A 160 3.49 -8.45 -8.72
C VAL A 160 2.15 -8.99 -9.28
N ALA A 161 1.28 -9.49 -8.43
CA ALA A 161 0.04 -10.13 -8.85
C ALA A 161 -1.02 -9.14 -9.36
N VAL A 162 -1.13 -7.93 -8.78
CA VAL A 162 -2.12 -6.92 -9.16
C VAL A 162 -2.16 -6.66 -10.68
N PRO A 163 -1.06 -6.27 -11.34
CA PRO A 163 -1.12 -6.01 -12.78
C PRO A 163 -1.37 -7.28 -13.62
N LEU A 164 -1.02 -8.47 -13.10
CA LEU A 164 -1.25 -9.73 -13.81
C LEU A 164 -2.75 -10.11 -13.82
N VAL A 165 -3.45 -9.89 -12.72
CA VAL A 165 -4.88 -10.21 -12.62
C VAL A 165 -5.76 -9.16 -13.28
N LEU A 166 -5.31 -7.90 -13.33
CA LEU A 166 -6.03 -6.81 -14.00
C LEU A 166 -5.89 -6.85 -15.53
N ALA A 167 -4.77 -7.33 -16.05
CA ALA A 167 -4.50 -7.38 -17.49
C ALA A 167 -3.98 -8.75 -17.94
N PRO A 168 -4.76 -9.85 -17.79
CA PRO A 168 -4.29 -11.21 -18.10
C PRO A 168 -3.87 -11.38 -19.56
N GLY A 169 -4.54 -10.70 -20.49
CA GLY A 169 -4.17 -10.70 -21.91
C GLY A 169 -2.82 -10.04 -22.23
N ARG A 170 -2.28 -9.25 -21.31
CA ARG A 170 -0.96 -8.60 -21.41
C ARG A 170 0.03 -9.16 -20.40
N ALA A 171 -0.32 -10.25 -19.69
CA ALA A 171 0.48 -10.80 -18.59
C ALA A 171 1.96 -11.03 -18.98
N GLY A 172 2.22 -11.58 -20.15
CA GLY A 172 3.58 -11.77 -20.65
C GLY A 172 4.36 -10.46 -20.78
N ARG A 173 3.75 -9.41 -21.33
CA ARG A 173 4.37 -8.08 -21.44
C ARG A 173 4.60 -7.45 -20.06
N VAL A 174 3.62 -7.55 -19.19
CA VAL A 174 3.71 -7.05 -17.80
C VAL A 174 4.82 -7.79 -17.05
N MET A 175 4.94 -9.11 -17.18
CA MET A 175 6.01 -9.89 -16.55
C MET A 175 7.38 -9.49 -17.06
N VAL A 176 7.56 -9.38 -18.38
CA VAL A 176 8.84 -8.95 -18.98
C VAL A 176 9.17 -7.53 -18.54
N GLY A 177 8.22 -6.61 -18.60
CA GLY A 177 8.40 -5.23 -18.15
C GLY A 177 8.76 -5.17 -16.67
N SER A 178 8.08 -5.94 -15.82
CA SER A 178 8.36 -6.03 -14.39
C SER A 178 9.75 -6.58 -14.12
N ALA A 179 10.18 -7.61 -14.87
CA ALA A 179 11.53 -8.16 -14.76
C ALA A 179 12.61 -7.13 -15.17
N ILE A 180 12.35 -6.34 -16.22
CA ILE A 180 13.24 -5.24 -16.64
C ILE A 180 13.34 -4.19 -15.53
N VAL A 181 12.22 -3.73 -14.98
CA VAL A 181 12.19 -2.72 -13.91
C VAL A 181 12.90 -3.25 -12.65
N ALA A 182 12.60 -4.50 -12.25
CA ALA A 182 13.26 -5.14 -11.12
C ALA A 182 14.77 -5.31 -11.36
N GLY A 183 15.18 -5.73 -12.55
CA GLY A 183 16.58 -5.83 -12.94
C GLY A 183 17.31 -4.49 -12.90
N CYS A 184 16.68 -3.43 -13.40
CA CYS A 184 17.21 -2.06 -13.30
C CYS A 184 17.30 -1.59 -11.84
N ALA A 185 16.29 -1.85 -11.00
CA ALA A 185 16.33 -1.53 -9.58
C ALA A 185 17.48 -2.26 -8.87
N VAL A 186 17.67 -3.54 -9.15
CA VAL A 186 18.81 -4.32 -8.61
C VAL A 186 20.13 -3.76 -9.13
N GLY A 187 20.24 -3.42 -10.42
CA GLY A 187 21.44 -2.81 -10.99
C GLY A 187 21.79 -1.49 -10.30
N VAL A 188 20.81 -0.60 -10.11
CA VAL A 188 20.98 0.66 -9.38
C VAL A 188 21.39 0.39 -7.93
N LEU A 189 20.80 -0.61 -7.28
CA LEU A 189 21.16 -1.04 -5.91
C LEU A 189 22.62 -1.48 -5.83
N VAL A 190 23.08 -2.31 -6.76
CA VAL A 190 24.48 -2.78 -6.81
C VAL A 190 25.43 -1.62 -7.03
N ILE A 191 25.13 -0.73 -7.97
CA ILE A 191 25.91 0.49 -8.22
C ILE A 191 25.94 1.37 -6.98
N ALA A 192 24.80 1.62 -6.34
CA ALA A 192 24.70 2.44 -5.13
C ALA A 192 25.52 1.85 -3.96
N ARG A 193 25.50 0.53 -3.79
CA ARG A 193 26.33 -0.17 -2.79
C ARG A 193 27.81 -0.03 -3.07
N HIS A 194 28.20 -0.22 -4.34
CA HIS A 194 29.61 -0.11 -4.77
C HIS A 194 30.15 1.32 -4.61
N LEU A 195 29.35 2.32 -4.99
CA LEU A 195 29.71 3.74 -4.90
C LEU A 195 29.72 4.26 -3.48
N ARG A 196 28.96 3.65 -2.56
CA ARG A 196 28.82 4.12 -1.17
C ARG A 196 30.15 4.18 -0.39
N GLY A 197 31.09 3.31 -0.75
CA GLY A 197 32.45 3.26 -0.16
C GLY A 197 33.42 4.27 -0.72
N ARG A 198 33.11 4.94 -1.84
CA ARG A 198 34.05 5.86 -2.52
C ARG A 198 34.15 7.20 -1.77
N ALA A 199 35.38 7.68 -1.55
CA ALA A 199 35.66 8.90 -0.82
C ALA A 199 34.97 10.13 -1.41
N ASP A 200 34.87 10.22 -2.75
CA ASP A 200 34.23 11.36 -3.41
C ASP A 200 32.72 11.40 -3.17
N VAL A 201 32.06 10.25 -3.17
CA VAL A 201 30.62 10.15 -2.85
C VAL A 201 30.37 10.51 -1.39
N GLN A 202 31.24 10.07 -0.49
CA GLN A 202 31.15 10.44 0.93
C GLN A 202 31.36 11.93 1.13
N LYS A 203 32.33 12.54 0.46
CA LYS A 203 32.56 14.00 0.49
C LYS A 203 31.33 14.77 -0.02
N LEU A 204 30.76 14.35 -1.17
CA LEU A 204 29.55 14.97 -1.72
C LEU A 204 28.37 14.88 -0.76
N ARG A 205 28.17 13.72 -0.12
CA ARG A 205 27.10 13.53 0.88
C ARG A 205 27.34 14.37 2.12
N HIS A 206 28.57 14.47 2.59
CA HIS A 206 28.94 15.30 3.74
C HIS A 206 28.72 16.78 3.45
N LEU A 207 29.18 17.27 2.30
CA LEU A 207 28.95 18.64 1.83
C LEU A 207 27.45 18.91 1.62
N GLY A 208 26.72 17.97 1.03
CA GLY A 208 25.29 18.07 0.86
C GLY A 208 24.54 18.17 2.20
N LYS A 209 25.00 17.44 3.22
CA LYS A 209 24.44 17.49 4.56
C LYS A 209 24.72 18.85 5.24
N SER A 210 25.96 19.35 5.16
CA SER A 210 26.36 20.62 5.79
C SER A 210 25.72 21.83 5.12
N ARG A 211 25.44 21.74 3.81
CA ARG A 211 24.87 22.84 3.01
C ARG A 211 23.35 22.71 2.74
N GLY A 212 22.70 21.69 3.28
CA GLY A 212 21.25 21.48 3.11
C GLY A 212 20.81 21.09 1.68
N TRP A 213 21.70 20.51 0.85
CA TRP A 213 21.41 20.24 -0.56
C TRP A 213 20.46 19.06 -0.81
N ALA A 214 20.02 18.34 0.21
CA ALA A 214 19.13 17.19 0.12
C ALA A 214 19.55 16.16 -0.97
N VAL A 215 20.87 15.87 -1.08
CA VAL A 215 21.44 15.03 -2.14
C VAL A 215 20.82 13.64 -2.14
N ASP A 216 20.64 13.03 -0.97
CA ASP A 216 20.05 11.68 -0.87
C ASP A 216 18.60 11.66 -1.36
N LEU A 217 17.80 12.72 -1.06
CA LEU A 217 16.43 12.88 -1.54
C LEU A 217 16.39 13.02 -3.07
N ARG A 218 17.24 13.88 -3.63
CA ARG A 218 17.31 14.06 -5.09
C ARG A 218 17.65 12.76 -5.80
N LEU A 219 18.61 11.99 -5.30
CA LEU A 219 18.97 10.69 -5.85
C LEU A 219 17.81 9.69 -5.75
N ALA A 220 17.12 9.65 -4.61
CA ALA A 220 15.96 8.78 -4.43
C ALA A 220 14.82 9.12 -5.41
N LEU A 221 14.52 10.41 -5.60
CA LEU A 221 13.51 10.86 -6.57
C LEU A 221 13.92 10.59 -8.03
N ILE A 222 15.21 10.77 -8.38
CA ILE A 222 15.73 10.41 -9.71
C ILE A 222 15.53 8.92 -9.98
N VAL A 223 15.83 8.07 -8.99
CA VAL A 223 15.62 6.62 -9.13
C VAL A 223 14.13 6.29 -9.23
N LEU A 224 13.28 6.87 -8.38
CA LEU A 224 11.84 6.67 -8.40
C LEU A 224 11.26 7.04 -9.78
N PHE A 225 11.51 8.27 -10.24
CA PHE A 225 10.97 8.74 -11.51
C PHE A 225 11.62 8.07 -12.72
N GLY A 226 12.90 7.69 -12.63
CA GLY A 226 13.56 6.90 -13.67
C GLY A 226 12.96 5.51 -13.83
N LEU A 227 12.65 4.83 -12.73
CA LEU A 227 11.95 3.54 -12.76
C LEU A 227 10.49 3.72 -13.20
N ALA A 228 9.81 4.79 -12.78
CA ALA A 228 8.46 5.12 -13.23
C ALA A 228 8.41 5.34 -14.75
N TRP A 229 9.34 6.12 -15.30
CA TRP A 229 9.47 6.30 -16.75
C TRP A 229 9.74 4.97 -17.48
N LEU A 230 10.54 4.09 -16.88
CA LEU A 230 10.80 2.76 -17.45
C LEU A 230 9.53 1.90 -17.49
N THR A 231 8.63 2.02 -16.49
CA THR A 231 7.36 1.28 -16.49
C THR A 231 6.45 1.71 -17.63
N GLU A 232 6.36 3.02 -17.94
CA GLU A 232 5.60 3.52 -19.08
C GLU A 232 6.07 2.93 -20.41
N ARG A 233 7.38 2.71 -20.57
CA ARG A 233 7.98 2.17 -21.78
C ARG A 233 7.88 0.65 -21.88
N SER A 234 7.97 -0.05 -20.75
CA SER A 234 8.03 -1.52 -20.70
C SER A 234 6.66 -2.17 -20.52
N GLY A 235 5.62 -1.40 -20.22
CA GLY A 235 4.28 -1.91 -19.89
C GLY A 235 4.19 -2.54 -18.48
N ALA A 236 5.19 -2.26 -17.62
CA ALA A 236 5.12 -2.61 -16.20
C ALA A 236 4.20 -1.65 -15.44
N SER A 237 3.80 -2.02 -14.24
CA SER A 237 2.99 -1.16 -13.38
C SER A 237 3.84 -0.16 -12.60
N LEU A 238 3.36 1.08 -12.47
CA LEU A 238 3.93 2.13 -11.62
C LEU A 238 4.07 1.68 -10.15
N LEU A 239 3.19 0.79 -9.70
CA LEU A 239 3.26 0.14 -8.39
C LEU A 239 4.62 -0.56 -8.16
N ILE A 240 5.09 -1.32 -9.16
CA ILE A 240 6.37 -2.06 -9.09
C ILE A 240 7.55 -1.08 -9.03
N ALA A 241 7.50 0.01 -9.80
CA ALA A 241 8.55 1.03 -9.78
C ALA A 241 8.64 1.71 -8.41
N GLY A 242 7.52 2.20 -7.88
CA GLY A 242 7.47 2.85 -6.57
C GLY A 242 7.94 1.93 -5.46
N PHE A 243 7.32 0.76 -5.34
CA PHE A 243 7.65 -0.22 -4.31
C PHE A 243 9.12 -0.69 -4.42
N GLY A 244 9.58 -1.02 -5.63
CA GLY A 244 10.96 -1.46 -5.87
C GLY A 244 12.00 -0.40 -5.52
N ALA A 245 11.75 0.87 -5.85
CA ALA A 245 12.60 1.99 -5.45
C ALA A 245 12.66 2.14 -3.93
N GLY A 246 11.51 2.02 -3.25
CA GLY A 246 11.43 2.08 -1.79
C GLY A 246 12.17 0.92 -1.12
N LEU A 247 11.95 -0.30 -1.59
CA LEU A 247 12.62 -1.49 -1.10
C LEU A 247 14.15 -1.42 -1.28
N MET A 248 14.60 -0.82 -2.39
CA MET A 248 16.02 -0.55 -2.62
C MET A 248 16.59 0.38 -1.55
N VAL A 249 15.91 1.48 -1.20
CA VAL A 249 16.33 2.41 -0.14
C VAL A 249 16.35 1.69 1.22
N ALA A 250 15.34 0.90 1.54
CA ALA A 250 15.29 0.07 2.75
C ALA A 250 16.47 -0.90 2.83
N SER A 251 16.81 -1.58 1.72
CA SER A 251 17.90 -2.55 1.65
C SER A 251 19.29 -1.95 1.77
N ILE A 252 19.49 -0.70 1.32
CA ILE A 252 20.74 0.03 1.48
C ILE A 252 20.89 0.54 2.93
N GLY A 253 19.79 0.69 3.67
CA GLY A 253 19.75 1.36 4.98
C GLY A 253 20.01 2.85 4.80
N GLY A 254 19.12 3.51 4.10
CA GLY A 254 19.16 4.97 3.91
C GLY A 254 19.18 5.70 5.26
N PRO A 255 19.78 6.91 5.32
CA PRO A 255 19.78 7.67 6.54
C PRO A 255 18.33 7.97 6.96
N LYS A 256 18.03 7.95 8.27
CA LYS A 256 16.70 8.31 8.82
C LYS A 256 16.21 9.67 8.30
N ARG A 257 17.16 10.58 8.02
CA ARG A 257 16.87 11.88 7.41
C ARG A 257 16.21 11.73 6.03
N LEU A 258 16.72 10.85 5.16
CA LEU A 258 16.12 10.61 3.84
C LEU A 258 14.69 10.14 3.98
N SER A 259 14.45 9.18 4.87
CA SER A 259 13.09 8.69 5.16
C SER A 259 12.18 9.85 5.60
N ASN A 260 12.63 10.68 6.52
CA ASN A 260 11.85 11.83 6.99
C ASN A 260 11.62 12.89 5.90
N GLU A 261 12.60 13.18 5.05
CA GLU A 261 12.46 14.13 3.95
C GLU A 261 11.49 13.62 2.89
N VAL A 262 11.60 12.34 2.52
CA VAL A 262 10.67 11.70 1.55
C VAL A 262 9.27 11.64 2.13
N LEU A 263 9.11 11.13 3.36
CA LEU A 263 7.82 11.04 4.02
C LEU A 263 7.20 12.41 4.26
N GLY A 264 8.03 13.45 4.51
CA GLY A 264 7.56 14.82 4.65
C GLY A 264 6.93 15.37 3.37
N ILE A 265 7.57 15.17 2.21
CA ILE A 265 7.03 15.61 0.91
C ILE A 265 5.85 14.71 0.48
N ALA A 266 6.03 13.40 0.61
CA ALA A 266 5.01 12.43 0.24
C ALA A 266 3.77 12.59 1.11
N GLY A 267 3.91 12.50 2.43
CA GLY A 267 2.80 12.58 3.39
C GLY A 267 2.22 13.99 3.56
N GLY A 268 3.03 15.04 3.27
CA GLY A 268 2.55 16.42 3.37
C GLY A 268 1.69 16.88 2.20
N PHE A 269 1.82 16.27 1.01
CA PHE A 269 1.10 16.73 -0.16
C PHE A 269 0.68 15.61 -1.13
N PHE A 270 1.62 14.80 -1.60
CA PHE A 270 1.36 13.89 -2.71
C PHE A 270 0.47 12.69 -2.34
N ILE A 271 0.68 12.11 -1.17
CA ILE A 271 -0.14 10.99 -0.67
C ILE A 271 -1.56 11.47 -0.35
N PRO A 272 -1.76 12.57 0.41
CA PRO A 272 -3.09 13.18 0.58
C PRO A 272 -3.78 13.48 -0.76
N LEU A 273 -3.08 14.09 -1.72
CA LEU A 273 -3.63 14.37 -3.05
C LEU A 273 -4.10 13.08 -3.74
N PHE A 274 -3.28 12.02 -3.70
CA PHE A 274 -3.68 10.73 -4.27
C PHE A 274 -4.95 10.19 -3.62
N PHE A 275 -5.04 10.17 -2.29
CA PHE A 275 -6.20 9.61 -1.60
C PHE A 275 -7.46 10.47 -1.77
N VAL A 276 -7.34 11.80 -1.80
CA VAL A 276 -8.46 12.70 -2.11
C VAL A 276 -8.96 12.45 -3.54
N VAL A 277 -8.07 12.37 -4.52
CA VAL A 277 -8.45 12.07 -5.91
C VAL A 277 -9.03 10.66 -6.04
N LEU A 278 -8.44 9.67 -5.37
CA LEU A 278 -8.96 8.30 -5.33
C LEU A 278 -10.37 8.28 -4.73
N GLY A 279 -10.57 8.93 -3.58
CA GLY A 279 -11.89 9.05 -2.94
C GLY A 279 -12.92 9.73 -3.85
N ALA A 280 -12.51 10.80 -4.56
CA ALA A 280 -13.39 11.51 -5.49
C ALA A 280 -13.84 10.65 -6.70
N ARG A 281 -13.08 9.62 -7.06
CA ARG A 281 -13.44 8.65 -8.11
C ARG A 281 -14.41 7.57 -7.65
N LEU A 282 -14.59 7.38 -6.33
CA LEU A 282 -15.47 6.36 -5.78
C LEU A 282 -16.95 6.78 -5.94
N ASP A 283 -17.81 5.81 -6.24
CA ASP A 283 -19.26 5.99 -6.28
C ASP A 283 -19.93 5.22 -5.15
N LEU A 284 -20.13 5.90 -4.01
CA LEU A 284 -20.84 5.31 -2.87
C LEU A 284 -22.35 5.24 -3.10
N SER A 285 -22.92 6.14 -3.92
CA SER A 285 -24.34 6.08 -4.22
C SER A 285 -24.67 4.83 -5.01
N GLY A 286 -23.85 4.48 -6.00
CA GLY A 286 -23.94 3.21 -6.72
C GLY A 286 -23.71 2.01 -5.80
N LEU A 287 -22.76 2.07 -4.88
CA LEU A 287 -22.51 1.01 -3.90
C LEU A 287 -23.75 0.73 -3.03
N PHE A 288 -24.36 1.77 -2.47
CA PHE A 288 -25.50 1.62 -1.54
C PHE A 288 -26.81 1.31 -2.26
N SER A 289 -26.93 1.57 -3.54
CA SER A 289 -28.11 1.22 -4.33
C SER A 289 -28.13 -0.24 -4.77
N ASP A 290 -26.99 -0.97 -4.70
CA ASP A 290 -26.88 -2.37 -5.09
C ASP A 290 -26.52 -3.27 -3.91
N PRO A 291 -27.45 -4.09 -3.40
CA PRO A 291 -27.21 -5.03 -2.31
C PRO A 291 -26.05 -6.02 -2.59
N ALA A 292 -25.81 -6.37 -3.87
CA ALA A 292 -24.73 -7.29 -4.23
C ALA A 292 -23.36 -6.65 -3.95
N LEU A 293 -23.19 -5.34 -4.17
CA LEU A 293 -21.95 -4.63 -3.88
C LEU A 293 -21.72 -4.45 -2.38
N ILE A 294 -22.78 -4.28 -1.58
CA ILE A 294 -22.68 -4.29 -0.13
C ILE A 294 -22.25 -5.67 0.36
N ALA A 295 -22.86 -6.74 -0.20
CA ALA A 295 -22.47 -8.11 0.08
C ALA A 295 -21.01 -8.39 -0.34
N LEU A 296 -20.57 -7.86 -1.48
CA LEU A 296 -19.18 -7.93 -1.95
C LEU A 296 -18.22 -7.33 -0.94
N ALA A 297 -18.47 -6.09 -0.47
CA ALA A 297 -17.64 -5.42 0.53
C ALA A 297 -17.56 -6.24 1.84
N GLY A 298 -18.72 -6.72 2.33
CA GLY A 298 -18.80 -7.56 3.53
C GLY A 298 -18.08 -8.90 3.37
N ALA A 299 -18.26 -9.56 2.22
CA ALA A 299 -17.62 -10.85 1.93
C ALA A 299 -16.09 -10.72 1.82
N LEU A 300 -15.60 -9.69 1.13
CA LEU A 300 -14.15 -9.41 1.05
C LEU A 300 -13.56 -9.17 2.42
N ALA A 301 -14.18 -8.32 3.25
CA ALA A 301 -13.72 -8.06 4.61
C ALA A 301 -13.73 -9.31 5.48
N ALA A 302 -14.82 -10.07 5.46
CA ALA A 302 -14.96 -11.29 6.27
C ALA A 302 -13.98 -12.38 5.86
N LEU A 303 -13.89 -12.68 4.55
CA LEU A 303 -13.00 -13.72 4.04
C LEU A 303 -11.52 -13.36 4.21
N ASN A 304 -11.15 -12.08 4.12
CA ASN A 304 -9.82 -11.61 4.46
C ASN A 304 -9.47 -11.94 5.93
N VAL A 305 -10.33 -11.57 6.87
CA VAL A 305 -10.14 -11.84 8.30
C VAL A 305 -10.08 -13.34 8.58
N VAL A 306 -10.98 -14.12 7.97
CA VAL A 306 -11.03 -15.59 8.11
C VAL A 306 -9.76 -16.23 7.57
N ALA A 307 -9.31 -15.86 6.37
CA ALA A 307 -8.10 -16.43 5.75
C ALA A 307 -6.86 -16.20 6.61
N HIS A 308 -6.66 -14.95 7.09
CA HIS A 308 -5.54 -14.61 7.97
C HIS A 308 -5.65 -15.28 9.35
N GLY A 309 -6.85 -15.33 9.93
CA GLY A 309 -7.09 -16.00 11.20
C GLY A 309 -6.87 -17.51 11.16
N VAL A 310 -7.33 -18.18 10.09
CA VAL A 310 -7.10 -19.62 9.87
C VAL A 310 -5.62 -19.90 9.65
N ALA A 311 -4.94 -19.12 8.81
CA ALA A 311 -3.52 -19.28 8.56
C ALA A 311 -2.69 -19.10 9.84
N ALA A 312 -2.96 -18.06 10.63
CA ALA A 312 -2.29 -17.83 11.92
C ALA A 312 -2.49 -19.03 12.88
N ARG A 313 -3.70 -19.59 12.93
CA ARG A 313 -3.99 -20.77 13.76
C ARG A 313 -3.22 -22.01 13.32
N ILE A 314 -3.10 -22.25 12.00
CA ILE A 314 -2.37 -23.40 11.44
C ILE A 314 -0.88 -23.32 11.79
N VAL A 315 -0.28 -22.14 11.79
CA VAL A 315 1.13 -21.94 12.15
C VAL A 315 1.35 -21.68 13.65
N HIS A 316 0.33 -21.87 14.48
CA HIS A 316 0.36 -21.70 15.93
C HIS A 316 0.73 -20.29 16.41
N LEU A 317 0.41 -19.27 15.63
CA LEU A 317 0.49 -17.87 16.07
C LEU A 317 -0.71 -17.50 16.96
N PRO A 318 -0.58 -16.48 17.83
CA PRO A 318 -1.69 -15.92 18.57
C PRO A 318 -2.88 -15.57 17.65
N ARG A 319 -4.11 -15.76 18.12
CA ARG A 319 -5.31 -15.47 17.31
C ARG A 319 -5.36 -14.01 16.85
N ALA A 320 -4.94 -13.12 17.74
CA ALA A 320 -4.87 -11.70 17.47
C ALA A 320 -3.85 -11.33 16.37
N ALA A 321 -2.81 -12.15 16.16
CA ALA A 321 -1.83 -11.95 15.09
C ALA A 321 -2.48 -12.02 13.69
N GLY A 322 -3.42 -12.95 13.48
CA GLY A 322 -4.18 -13.04 12.23
C GLY A 322 -5.04 -11.80 11.98
N LEU A 323 -5.67 -11.24 13.02
CA LEU A 323 -6.45 -9.99 12.89
C LEU A 323 -5.55 -8.81 12.54
N VAL A 324 -4.37 -8.72 13.14
CA VAL A 324 -3.41 -7.65 12.81
C VAL A 324 -2.92 -7.79 11.36
N ALA A 325 -2.59 -9.02 10.94
CA ALA A 325 -2.08 -9.28 9.60
C ALA A 325 -3.13 -9.05 8.48
N SER A 326 -4.43 -9.02 8.81
CA SER A 326 -5.50 -8.79 7.84
C SER A 326 -5.62 -7.34 7.38
N ALA A 327 -4.84 -6.40 7.93
CA ALA A 327 -4.87 -5.00 7.53
C ALA A 327 -4.48 -4.82 6.06
N GLN A 328 -5.28 -4.09 5.31
CA GLN A 328 -5.08 -3.81 3.89
C GLN A 328 -5.22 -2.32 3.61
N LEU A 329 -4.34 -1.76 2.76
CA LEU A 329 -4.45 -0.39 2.31
C LEU A 329 -3.81 -0.20 0.93
N GLY A 330 -2.51 -0.41 0.81
CA GLY A 330 -1.74 -0.12 -0.40
C GLY A 330 -2.21 -0.93 -1.61
N VAL A 331 -2.41 -2.23 -1.43
CA VAL A 331 -2.84 -3.14 -2.51
C VAL A 331 -4.27 -2.86 -2.96
N PRO A 332 -5.29 -2.71 -2.07
CA PRO A 332 -6.62 -2.28 -2.48
C PRO A 332 -6.63 -0.94 -3.20
N ALA A 333 -5.88 0.06 -2.72
CA ALA A 333 -5.76 1.36 -3.37
C ALA A 333 -5.17 1.24 -4.79
N ALA A 334 -4.11 0.43 -4.93
CA ALA A 334 -3.50 0.14 -6.23
C ALA A 334 -4.45 -0.61 -7.16
N MET A 335 -5.13 -1.64 -6.64
CA MET A 335 -6.11 -2.44 -7.39
C MET A 335 -7.23 -1.56 -7.94
N VAL A 336 -7.76 -0.67 -7.11
CA VAL A 336 -8.82 0.27 -7.51
C VAL A 336 -8.30 1.29 -8.52
N ALA A 337 -7.17 1.92 -8.25
CA ALA A 337 -6.60 2.92 -9.15
C ALA A 337 -6.33 2.35 -10.54
N LEU A 338 -5.69 1.18 -10.63
CA LEU A 338 -5.38 0.51 -11.88
C LEU A 338 -6.63 -0.15 -12.49
N GLY A 339 -7.48 -0.80 -11.68
CA GLY A 339 -8.67 -1.48 -12.16
C GLY A 339 -9.69 -0.55 -12.78
N VAL A 340 -9.87 0.65 -12.23
CA VAL A 340 -10.74 1.69 -12.81
C VAL A 340 -10.09 2.29 -14.06
N SER A 341 -8.79 2.54 -14.07
CA SER A 341 -8.11 3.10 -15.24
C SER A 341 -8.07 2.13 -16.43
N GLU A 342 -7.97 0.83 -16.18
CA GLU A 342 -8.01 -0.23 -17.20
C GLU A 342 -9.45 -0.69 -17.54
N HIS A 343 -10.47 -0.06 -16.96
CA HIS A 343 -11.89 -0.40 -17.14
C HIS A 343 -12.25 -1.85 -16.74
N VAL A 344 -11.48 -2.43 -15.82
CA VAL A 344 -11.75 -3.77 -15.24
C VAL A 344 -12.71 -3.67 -14.06
N LEU A 345 -12.62 -2.59 -13.29
CA LEU A 345 -13.49 -2.33 -12.15
C LEU A 345 -14.37 -1.11 -12.41
N THR A 346 -15.63 -1.21 -12.06
CA THR A 346 -16.55 -0.07 -12.04
C THR A 346 -16.33 0.80 -10.79
N PRO A 347 -16.67 2.09 -10.81
CA PRO A 347 -16.56 2.95 -9.62
C PRO A 347 -17.29 2.43 -8.38
N PRO A 348 -18.52 1.83 -8.47
CA PRO A 348 -19.16 1.21 -7.32
C PRO A 348 -18.43 -0.04 -6.78
N GLN A 349 -17.88 -0.90 -7.64
CA GLN A 349 -17.04 -2.03 -7.21
C GLN A 349 -15.76 -1.55 -6.53
N ALA A 350 -15.15 -0.49 -7.07
CA ALA A 350 -14.00 0.16 -6.45
C ALA A 350 -14.34 0.67 -5.04
N ALA A 351 -15.54 1.25 -4.86
CA ALA A 351 -16.01 1.67 -3.55
C ALA A 351 -16.19 0.48 -2.59
N ALA A 352 -16.74 -0.65 -3.05
CA ALA A 352 -16.88 -1.86 -2.25
C ALA A 352 -15.52 -2.39 -1.76
N ILE A 353 -14.51 -2.42 -2.64
CA ILE A 353 -13.14 -2.84 -2.31
C ILE A 353 -12.52 -1.92 -1.26
N ILE A 354 -12.65 -0.61 -1.41
CA ILE A 354 -12.11 0.35 -0.43
C ILE A 354 -12.82 0.24 0.92
N VAL A 355 -14.15 0.07 0.93
CA VAL A 355 -14.91 -0.15 2.19
C VAL A 355 -14.42 -1.42 2.88
N ALA A 356 -14.21 -2.52 2.16
CA ALA A 356 -13.65 -3.75 2.73
C ALA A 356 -12.24 -3.52 3.33
N ALA A 357 -11.39 -2.77 2.64
CA ALA A 357 -10.06 -2.40 3.14
C ALA A 357 -10.14 -1.55 4.41
N LEU A 358 -11.02 -0.55 4.46
CA LEU A 358 -11.23 0.27 5.66
C LEU A 358 -11.71 -0.57 6.85
N LEU A 359 -12.62 -1.51 6.63
CA LEU A 359 -13.06 -2.45 7.66
C LEU A 359 -11.90 -3.31 8.19
N SER A 360 -10.98 -3.75 7.32
CA SER A 360 -9.80 -4.52 7.73
C SER A 360 -8.87 -3.74 8.66
N ILE A 361 -8.77 -2.42 8.48
CA ILE A 361 -7.97 -1.55 9.36
C ILE A 361 -8.60 -1.46 10.76
N VAL A 362 -9.93 -1.37 10.84
CA VAL A 362 -10.62 -1.41 12.12
C VAL A 362 -10.37 -2.75 12.83
N VAL A 363 -10.46 -3.87 12.10
CA VAL A 363 -10.17 -5.20 12.64
C VAL A 363 -8.72 -5.31 13.12
N CYS A 364 -7.76 -4.78 12.37
CA CYS A 364 -6.35 -4.72 12.77
C CYS A 364 -6.17 -3.98 14.10
N SER A 365 -6.81 -2.83 14.27
CA SER A 365 -6.75 -2.03 15.49
C SER A 365 -7.27 -2.81 16.71
N VAL A 366 -8.38 -3.56 16.55
CA VAL A 366 -8.91 -4.48 17.57
C VAL A 366 -7.95 -5.64 17.84
N GLY A 367 -7.39 -6.22 16.76
CA GLY A 367 -6.39 -7.29 16.84
C GLY A 367 -5.15 -6.88 17.63
N ALA A 368 -4.66 -5.66 17.42
CA ALA A 368 -3.49 -5.13 18.14
C ALA A 368 -3.75 -4.99 19.66
N VAL A 369 -4.97 -4.64 20.07
CA VAL A 369 -5.35 -4.66 21.50
C VAL A 369 -5.32 -6.09 22.05
N GLY A 370 -5.84 -7.06 21.29
CA GLY A 370 -5.81 -8.48 21.63
C GLY A 370 -4.37 -8.99 21.78
N LEU A 371 -3.52 -8.71 20.80
CA LEU A 371 -2.12 -9.13 20.77
C LEU A 371 -1.34 -8.56 21.97
N ALA A 372 -1.58 -7.28 22.33
CA ALA A 372 -0.99 -6.65 23.51
C ALA A 372 -1.41 -7.31 24.84
N ARG A 373 -2.59 -7.90 24.92
CA ARG A 373 -3.06 -8.65 26.10
C ARG A 373 -2.41 -10.04 26.17
N GLU A 374 -2.37 -10.74 25.03
CA GLU A 374 -1.77 -12.08 24.93
C GLU A 374 -0.26 -12.05 25.23
N SER A 375 0.48 -11.03 24.74
CA SER A 375 1.93 -10.87 24.99
C SER A 375 2.28 -10.49 26.44
N ARG A 376 1.33 -10.02 27.26
CA ARG A 376 1.54 -9.76 28.68
C ARG A 376 1.29 -10.99 29.56
N GLN A 377 0.67 -12.02 29.01
CA GLN A 377 0.33 -13.25 29.72
C GLN A 377 1.33 -14.41 29.46
N SER A 378 2.14 -14.27 28.42
CA SER A 378 3.25 -15.18 28.07
C SER A 378 4.56 -14.72 28.69
#